data_52e664c3a65148ab0e931c6cf0c9ed6c
#
_entry.id   52e664c3a65148ab0e931c6cf0c9ed6c
#
_cell.length_a   1.000
_cell.length_b   1.000
_cell.length_c   1.000
_cell.angle_alpha   90.00
_cell.angle_beta   90.00
_cell.angle_gamma   90.00
#
_symmetry.space_group_name_H-M   'P 1'
#
loop_
_entity.id
_entity.type
_entity.pdbx_description
1 polymer ?
#
loop_
_entity_poly.entity_id
_entity_poly.type
_entity_poly.pdbx_seq_one_letter_code
_entity_poly.pdbx_strand_id
1 'polypeptide(L)'
;MNDGNGPQERVLFDRALAKFDAVVRQVPDDAWDNPSPCEAWNAANIVGHVAATTQLPVLLGQRIPLGVPKGPEASEVPTRGDDDLFISKTMLSMIRGLPEDAATDPLGVWNRCYTKMNDVLSGDVWNQPAIGTQRGTMTLEEWLEPAFYDSTVHTWDLSQATGVPHNLDDELCSAALATLKSIEESANMRSSNVFAAALDSDTDDPLTQLIAYTGRTAIR
;
A
#
# COMPACT_ATOMS: atom_id res chain seq x y z
N MET A 1 -2.22 15.39 28.77
CA MET A 1 -1.33 14.22 28.84
C MET A 1 -1.75 13.33 27.68
N ASN A 2 -0.96 13.31 26.65
CA ASN A 2 -1.21 12.47 25.49
C ASN A 2 -0.68 11.08 25.83
N ASP A 3 -1.56 10.13 25.94
CA ASP A 3 -1.32 8.78 26.51
C ASP A 3 -0.60 7.84 25.54
N GLY A 4 0.40 8.30 24.83
CA GLY A 4 1.35 7.38 24.14
C GLY A 4 0.76 6.48 23.02
N ASN A 5 -0.56 6.53 22.78
CA ASN A 5 -1.21 5.93 21.63
C ASN A 5 -1.30 7.02 20.54
N GLY A 6 -0.30 7.03 19.69
CA GLY A 6 -0.51 7.64 18.38
C GLY A 6 -1.73 6.97 17.74
N PRO A 7 -2.34 7.62 16.77
CA PRO A 7 -3.47 7.05 16.07
C PRO A 7 -3.14 5.61 15.63
N GLN A 8 -4.12 4.72 15.76
CA GLN A 8 -3.92 3.28 15.56
C GLN A 8 -3.47 2.97 14.13
N GLU A 9 -3.96 3.72 13.16
CA GLU A 9 -3.67 3.57 11.73
C GLU A 9 -2.21 3.87 11.42
N ARG A 10 -1.65 4.90 12.03
CA ARG A 10 -0.22 5.22 11.89
C ARG A 10 0.67 4.11 12.44
N VAL A 11 0.35 3.59 13.60
CA VAL A 11 1.12 2.48 14.20
C VAL A 11 1.08 1.24 13.31
N LEU A 12 -0.08 0.92 12.73
CA LEU A 12 -0.24 -0.20 11.81
C LEU A 12 0.51 0.03 10.50
N PHE A 13 0.46 1.26 9.96
CA PHE A 13 1.18 1.64 8.75
C PHE A 13 2.70 1.52 8.93
N ASP A 14 3.25 2.12 9.97
CA ASP A 14 4.69 2.06 10.26
C ASP A 14 5.15 0.61 10.46
N ARG A 15 4.33 -0.20 11.14
CA ARG A 15 4.61 -1.62 11.40
C ARG A 15 4.56 -2.46 10.13
N ALA A 16 3.56 -2.27 9.27
CA ALA A 16 3.43 -2.97 7.99
C ALA A 16 4.63 -2.68 7.08
N LEU A 17 5.01 -1.41 6.97
CA LEU A 17 6.16 -1.03 6.16
C LEU A 17 7.49 -1.50 6.74
N ALA A 18 7.65 -1.54 8.06
CA ALA A 18 8.84 -2.11 8.67
C ALA A 18 8.96 -3.63 8.40
N LYS A 19 7.84 -4.37 8.36
CA LYS A 19 7.82 -5.79 7.97
C LYS A 19 8.19 -5.95 6.50
N PHE A 20 7.64 -5.13 5.62
CA PHE A 20 7.98 -5.14 4.20
C PHE A 20 9.46 -4.82 3.97
N ASP A 21 9.99 -3.75 4.57
CA ASP A 21 11.40 -3.36 4.52
C ASP A 21 12.33 -4.49 4.97
N ALA A 22 11.97 -5.18 6.05
CA ALA A 22 12.75 -6.29 6.57
C ALA A 22 12.84 -7.47 5.58
N VAL A 23 11.80 -7.74 4.80
CA VAL A 23 11.83 -8.76 3.74
C VAL A 23 12.67 -8.26 2.56
N VAL A 24 12.40 -7.05 2.04
CA VAL A 24 13.11 -6.48 0.89
C VAL A 24 14.63 -6.51 1.08
N ARG A 25 15.11 -6.17 2.27
CA ARG A 25 16.56 -6.14 2.58
C ARG A 25 17.23 -7.50 2.60
N GLN A 26 16.46 -8.58 2.65
CA GLN A 26 16.97 -9.95 2.70
C GLN A 26 16.76 -10.71 1.40
N VAL A 27 16.13 -10.12 0.40
CA VAL A 27 15.90 -10.76 -0.90
C VAL A 27 17.25 -11.04 -1.57
N PRO A 28 17.54 -12.29 -1.95
CA PRO A 28 18.74 -12.62 -2.72
C PRO A 28 18.72 -11.97 -4.10
N ASP A 29 19.91 -11.59 -4.62
CA ASP A 29 20.03 -10.91 -5.91
C ASP A 29 19.41 -11.67 -7.09
N ASP A 30 19.40 -13.00 -7.02
CA ASP A 30 18.84 -13.89 -8.05
C ASP A 30 17.36 -14.21 -7.87
N ALA A 31 16.70 -13.67 -6.82
CA ALA A 31 15.30 -13.95 -6.52
C ALA A 31 14.32 -12.86 -7.01
N TRP A 32 14.83 -11.75 -7.57
CA TRP A 32 13.98 -10.64 -8.00
C TRP A 32 13.03 -10.97 -9.15
N ASP A 33 13.41 -11.91 -10.01
CA ASP A 33 12.58 -12.36 -11.14
C ASP A 33 11.65 -13.53 -10.80
N ASN A 34 11.69 -14.04 -9.57
CA ASN A 34 10.83 -15.14 -9.15
C ASN A 34 9.35 -14.74 -9.23
N PRO A 35 8.48 -15.63 -9.70
CA PRO A 35 7.05 -15.39 -9.76
C PRO A 35 6.46 -15.23 -8.35
N SER A 36 5.42 -14.41 -8.25
CA SER A 36 4.71 -14.17 -7.00
C SER A 36 3.29 -14.74 -7.00
N PRO A 37 2.61 -14.79 -5.85
CA PRO A 37 1.18 -15.11 -5.78
C PRO A 37 0.27 -14.13 -6.53
N CYS A 38 0.75 -12.92 -6.82
CA CYS A 38 0.05 -11.96 -7.67
C CYS A 38 0.25 -12.34 -9.14
N GLU A 39 -0.84 -12.68 -9.82
CA GLU A 39 -0.79 -13.07 -11.23
C GLU A 39 -0.07 -12.00 -12.07
N ALA A 40 0.82 -12.43 -12.94
CA ALA A 40 1.67 -11.61 -13.82
C ALA A 40 2.72 -10.72 -13.10
N TRP A 41 2.91 -10.85 -11.79
CA TRP A 41 3.95 -10.12 -11.05
C TRP A 41 5.08 -11.03 -10.58
N ASN A 42 6.30 -10.52 -10.65
CA ASN A 42 7.48 -11.08 -9.98
C ASN A 42 7.79 -10.32 -8.67
N ALA A 43 8.83 -10.74 -7.94
CA ALA A 43 9.23 -10.10 -6.70
C ALA A 43 9.56 -8.60 -6.88
N ALA A 44 10.25 -8.22 -7.95
CA ALA A 44 10.58 -6.82 -8.25
C ALA A 44 9.33 -5.97 -8.50
N ASN A 45 8.31 -6.54 -9.18
CA ASN A 45 7.05 -5.83 -9.42
C ASN A 45 6.30 -5.53 -8.12
N ILE A 46 6.32 -6.46 -7.14
CA ILE A 46 5.73 -6.24 -5.82
C ILE A 46 6.42 -5.06 -5.14
N VAL A 47 7.75 -5.02 -5.15
CA VAL A 47 8.50 -3.91 -4.54
C VAL A 47 8.18 -2.58 -5.22
N GLY A 48 8.10 -2.56 -6.55
CA GLY A 48 7.71 -1.37 -7.31
C GLY A 48 6.30 -0.90 -6.96
N HIS A 49 5.35 -1.81 -6.82
CA HIS A 49 3.98 -1.49 -6.43
C HIS A 49 3.91 -0.89 -5.03
N VAL A 50 4.49 -1.53 -4.02
CA VAL A 50 4.47 -1.01 -2.64
C VAL A 50 5.23 0.31 -2.54
N ALA A 51 6.35 0.47 -3.25
CA ALA A 51 7.04 1.75 -3.33
C ALA A 51 6.13 2.84 -3.92
N ALA A 52 5.38 2.54 -4.98
CA ALA A 52 4.45 3.48 -5.60
C ALA A 52 3.30 3.87 -4.65
N THR A 53 2.68 2.91 -3.99
CA THR A 53 1.58 3.18 -3.05
C THR A 53 2.02 4.02 -1.86
N THR A 54 3.25 3.82 -1.35
CA THR A 54 3.81 4.63 -0.27
C THR A 54 4.13 6.08 -0.68
N GLN A 55 4.26 6.37 -1.97
CA GLN A 55 4.47 7.75 -2.42
C GLN A 55 3.21 8.61 -2.32
N LEU A 56 2.03 8.02 -2.26
CA LEU A 56 0.79 8.78 -2.12
C LEU A 56 0.73 9.56 -0.80
N PRO A 57 0.89 8.95 0.38
CA PRO A 57 1.00 9.70 1.62
C PRO A 57 2.18 10.69 1.63
N VAL A 58 3.29 10.39 0.96
CA VAL A 58 4.42 11.34 0.82
C VAL A 58 3.98 12.60 0.07
N LEU A 59 3.28 12.45 -1.03
CA LEU A 59 2.76 13.58 -1.81
C LEU A 59 1.77 14.41 -1.01
N LEU A 60 0.90 13.75 -0.23
CA LEU A 60 -0.03 14.41 0.69
C LEU A 60 0.72 15.17 1.80
N GLY A 61 1.68 14.53 2.44
CA GLY A 61 2.51 15.14 3.48
C GLY A 61 3.32 16.34 2.96
N GLN A 62 3.71 16.35 1.69
CA GLN A 62 4.31 17.50 1.04
C GLN A 62 3.29 18.59 0.64
N ARG A 63 2.01 18.41 0.97
CA ARG A 63 0.91 19.33 0.65
C ARG A 63 0.75 19.58 -0.86
N ILE A 64 1.08 18.60 -1.68
CA ILE A 64 0.74 18.65 -3.09
C ILE A 64 -0.76 18.46 -3.21
N PRO A 65 -1.51 19.44 -3.78
CA PRO A 65 -2.95 19.30 -3.92
C PRO A 65 -3.29 18.06 -4.73
N LEU A 66 -4.10 17.18 -4.16
CA LEU A 66 -4.65 16.07 -4.92
C LEU A 66 -5.73 16.60 -5.86
N GLY A 67 -5.66 16.21 -7.10
CA GLY A 67 -6.77 16.27 -8.02
C GLY A 67 -7.20 17.60 -8.58
N VAL A 68 -6.59 18.70 -8.20
CA VAL A 68 -6.90 20.00 -8.81
C VAL A 68 -5.69 20.52 -9.57
N PRO A 69 -5.49 20.15 -10.81
CA PRO A 69 -4.44 20.72 -11.64
C PRO A 69 -4.63 22.21 -11.75
N LYS A 70 -3.54 22.96 -11.70
CA LYS A 70 -3.56 24.38 -12.02
C LYS A 70 -3.23 24.57 -13.49
N GLY A 71 -4.05 25.33 -14.20
CA GLY A 71 -3.81 25.67 -15.60
C GLY A 71 -4.30 24.60 -16.58
N PRO A 72 -3.56 24.31 -17.66
CA PRO A 72 -4.02 23.44 -18.76
C PRO A 72 -4.39 22.01 -18.37
N GLU A 73 -3.85 21.52 -17.25
CA GLU A 73 -4.11 20.18 -16.72
C GLU A 73 -5.51 20.03 -16.07
N ALA A 74 -6.22 21.14 -15.86
CA ALA A 74 -7.54 21.12 -15.24
C ALA A 74 -8.57 20.27 -16.02
N SER A 75 -8.40 20.12 -17.33
CA SER A 75 -9.24 19.27 -18.19
C SER A 75 -8.97 17.77 -18.01
N GLU A 76 -7.89 17.40 -17.32
CA GLU A 76 -7.47 16.02 -17.11
C GLU A 76 -7.89 15.45 -15.76
N VAL A 77 -8.59 16.25 -14.94
CA VAL A 77 -9.13 15.79 -13.67
C VAL A 77 -10.19 14.72 -13.95
N PRO A 78 -10.09 13.53 -13.35
CA PRO A 78 -11.13 12.52 -13.49
C PRO A 78 -12.47 13.10 -13.04
N THR A 79 -13.50 12.94 -13.86
CA THR A 79 -14.85 13.29 -13.47
C THR A 79 -15.38 12.28 -12.47
N ARG A 80 -16.28 12.75 -11.60
CA ARG A 80 -16.94 11.94 -10.56
C ARG A 80 -17.53 10.67 -11.19
N GLY A 81 -16.96 9.53 -10.88
CA GLY A 81 -17.40 8.22 -11.41
C GLY A 81 -16.26 7.26 -11.69
N ASP A 82 -15.04 7.77 -11.85
CA ASP A 82 -13.92 6.89 -12.15
C ASP A 82 -13.13 6.45 -10.91
N ASP A 83 -13.07 7.28 -9.86
CA ASP A 83 -12.55 6.91 -8.53
C ASP A 83 -12.84 8.03 -7.53
N ASP A 84 -13.07 7.69 -6.27
CA ASP A 84 -13.23 8.64 -5.16
C ASP A 84 -11.94 9.45 -4.85
N LEU A 85 -10.88 9.21 -5.59
CA LEU A 85 -9.56 9.78 -5.44
C LEU A 85 -9.27 10.84 -6.50
N PHE A 86 -9.23 12.09 -6.09
CA PHE A 86 -8.79 13.20 -6.92
C PHE A 86 -7.25 13.20 -7.04
N ILE A 87 -6.70 12.26 -7.78
CA ILE A 87 -5.27 12.24 -8.10
C ILE A 87 -5.08 12.75 -9.51
N SER A 88 -4.28 13.80 -9.69
CA SER A 88 -3.99 14.31 -11.04
C SER A 88 -3.23 13.26 -11.88
N LYS A 89 -3.41 13.29 -13.20
CA LYS A 89 -2.65 12.42 -14.11
C LYS A 89 -1.15 12.59 -13.95
N THR A 90 -0.68 13.80 -13.66
CA THR A 90 0.73 14.08 -13.40
C THR A 90 1.22 13.33 -12.18
N MET A 91 0.44 13.34 -11.08
CA MET A 91 0.80 12.59 -9.88
C MET A 91 0.80 11.08 -10.13
N LEU A 92 -0.21 10.57 -10.84
CA LEU A 92 -0.25 9.16 -11.23
C LEU A 92 0.94 8.77 -12.12
N SER A 93 1.37 9.65 -13.04
CA SER A 93 2.54 9.36 -13.88
C SER A 93 3.84 9.30 -13.08
N MET A 94 3.98 10.14 -12.05
CA MET A 94 5.14 10.11 -11.16
C MET A 94 5.23 8.81 -10.35
N ILE A 95 4.08 8.24 -9.97
CA ILE A 95 4.01 6.99 -9.22
C ILE A 95 4.14 5.77 -10.16
N ARG A 96 3.52 5.82 -11.33
CA ARG A 96 3.50 4.70 -12.29
C ARG A 96 4.87 4.34 -12.87
N GLY A 97 5.82 5.26 -12.88
CA GLY A 97 7.19 4.96 -13.30
C GLY A 97 7.97 4.08 -12.31
N LEU A 98 7.57 4.02 -11.04
CA LEU A 98 8.29 3.25 -10.02
C LEU A 98 8.28 1.73 -10.25
N PRO A 99 7.19 1.08 -10.68
CA PRO A 99 7.20 -0.34 -11.01
C PRO A 99 8.19 -0.70 -12.13
N GLU A 100 8.35 0.15 -13.13
CA GLU A 100 9.30 -0.04 -14.22
C GLU A 100 10.73 0.13 -13.76
N ASP A 101 11.01 1.16 -12.95
CA ASP A 101 12.33 1.37 -12.33
C ASP A 101 12.72 0.21 -11.41
N ALA A 102 11.75 -0.35 -10.67
CA ALA A 102 11.97 -1.49 -9.79
C ALA A 102 12.32 -2.77 -10.54
N ALA A 103 11.94 -2.92 -11.80
CA ALA A 103 12.33 -4.07 -12.62
C ALA A 103 13.85 -4.16 -12.82
N THR A 104 14.57 -3.04 -12.72
CA THR A 104 16.03 -2.98 -12.90
C THR A 104 16.80 -2.75 -11.61
N ASP A 105 16.21 -2.10 -10.62
CA ASP A 105 16.84 -1.75 -9.34
C ASP A 105 15.80 -1.76 -8.20
N PRO A 106 15.23 -2.93 -7.85
CA PRO A 106 14.15 -3.01 -6.87
C PRO A 106 14.56 -2.50 -5.48
N LEU A 107 15.75 -2.88 -5.02
CA LEU A 107 16.26 -2.45 -3.71
C LEU A 107 16.56 -0.94 -3.69
N GLY A 108 17.13 -0.39 -4.75
CA GLY A 108 17.40 1.04 -4.85
C GLY A 108 16.12 1.87 -4.93
N VAL A 109 15.12 1.43 -5.68
CA VAL A 109 13.78 2.07 -5.70
C VAL A 109 13.18 2.08 -4.31
N TRP A 110 13.15 0.93 -3.65
CA TRP A 110 12.62 0.83 -2.30
C TRP A 110 13.33 1.77 -1.32
N ASN A 111 14.66 1.73 -1.28
CA ASN A 111 15.46 2.57 -0.38
C ASN A 111 15.16 4.06 -0.56
N ARG A 112 15.08 4.54 -1.81
CA ARG A 112 14.75 5.95 -2.10
C ARG A 112 13.36 6.32 -1.62
N CYS A 113 12.38 5.47 -1.90
CA CYS A 113 10.98 5.71 -1.52
C CYS A 113 10.78 5.65 -0.01
N TYR A 114 11.34 4.65 0.64
CA TYR A 114 11.21 4.44 2.09
C TYR A 114 11.91 5.55 2.89
N THR A 115 13.11 5.95 2.48
CA THR A 115 13.82 7.09 3.10
C THR A 115 13.01 8.37 2.95
N LYS A 116 12.57 8.69 1.73
CA LYS A 116 11.77 9.88 1.47
C LYS A 116 10.48 9.89 2.28
N MET A 117 9.82 8.75 2.41
CA MET A 117 8.61 8.62 3.21
C MET A 117 8.89 8.93 4.69
N ASN A 118 9.92 8.34 5.28
CA ASN A 118 10.28 8.57 6.68
C ASN A 118 10.64 10.05 6.94
N ASP A 119 11.33 10.70 6.00
CA ASP A 119 11.69 12.11 6.10
C ASP A 119 10.45 13.02 6.05
N VAL A 120 9.52 12.76 5.15
CA VAL A 120 8.33 13.59 4.92
C VAL A 120 7.25 13.34 5.96
N LEU A 121 7.04 12.09 6.35
CA LEU A 121 5.99 11.69 7.28
C LEU A 121 6.42 11.73 8.75
N SER A 122 7.36 12.61 9.09
CA SER A 122 7.81 12.84 10.46
C SER A 122 7.02 13.97 11.14
N GLY A 123 6.95 13.92 12.47
CA GLY A 123 6.35 15.00 13.27
C GLY A 123 4.84 15.17 13.10
N ASP A 124 4.37 16.42 13.05
CA ASP A 124 2.94 16.79 13.08
C ASP A 124 2.23 16.67 11.73
N VAL A 125 2.90 16.18 10.68
CA VAL A 125 2.32 16.07 9.34
C VAL A 125 1.05 15.20 9.31
N TRP A 126 1.00 14.21 10.18
CA TRP A 126 -0.10 13.25 10.29
C TRP A 126 -1.45 13.87 10.62
N ASN A 127 -1.45 14.91 11.44
CA ASN A 127 -2.65 15.61 11.89
C ASN A 127 -3.07 16.74 10.94
N GLN A 128 -2.35 16.91 9.82
CA GLN A 128 -2.68 17.97 8.88
C GLN A 128 -3.80 17.54 7.94
N PRO A 129 -4.73 18.44 7.61
CA PRO A 129 -5.78 18.13 6.69
C PRO A 129 -5.17 17.80 5.33
N ALA A 130 -5.44 16.61 4.83
CA ALA A 130 -5.21 16.25 3.45
C ALA A 130 -6.23 16.97 2.57
N ILE A 131 -5.77 17.61 1.51
CA ILE A 131 -6.63 18.47 0.70
C ILE A 131 -7.53 17.61 -0.19
N GLY A 132 -8.84 17.86 -0.09
CA GLY A 132 -9.78 17.65 -1.16
C GLY A 132 -9.91 16.25 -1.72
N THR A 133 -10.41 15.33 -0.90
CA THR A 133 -11.08 14.15 -1.46
C THR A 133 -12.55 14.49 -1.72
N GLN A 134 -13.23 13.74 -2.58
CA GLN A 134 -14.68 13.88 -2.73
C GLN A 134 -15.46 13.56 -1.45
N ARG A 135 -14.81 12.92 -0.47
CA ARG A 135 -15.34 12.62 0.86
C ARG A 135 -15.18 13.78 1.85
N GLY A 136 -14.60 14.90 1.43
CA GLY A 136 -14.35 16.06 2.27
C GLY A 136 -12.89 16.19 2.69
N THR A 137 -12.64 16.96 3.75
CA THR A 137 -11.29 17.14 4.30
C THR A 137 -11.00 15.95 5.22
N MET A 138 -10.00 15.16 4.86
CA MET A 138 -9.48 14.04 5.66
C MET A 138 -8.12 14.43 6.22
N THR A 139 -7.73 13.87 7.34
CA THR A 139 -6.35 13.92 7.80
C THR A 139 -5.49 12.94 6.98
N LEU A 140 -4.18 13.14 7.00
CA LEU A 140 -3.27 12.18 6.36
C LEU A 140 -3.42 10.78 6.97
N GLU A 141 -3.73 10.71 8.25
CA GLU A 141 -3.96 9.48 8.97
C GLU A 141 -5.16 8.71 8.44
N GLU A 142 -6.30 9.37 8.26
CA GLU A 142 -7.51 8.76 7.67
C GLU A 142 -7.26 8.23 6.25
N TRP A 143 -6.23 8.74 5.59
CA TRP A 143 -5.80 8.32 4.25
C TRP A 143 -4.93 7.07 4.25
N LEU A 144 -4.29 6.75 5.38
CA LEU A 144 -3.34 5.63 5.47
C LEU A 144 -3.99 4.28 5.67
N GLU A 145 -5.27 4.26 6.05
CA GLU A 145 -5.99 3.02 6.31
C GLU A 145 -5.83 1.98 5.18
N PRO A 146 -6.00 2.33 3.89
CA PRO A 146 -5.76 1.36 2.81
C PRO A 146 -4.30 0.95 2.65
N ALA A 147 -3.35 1.83 2.94
CA ALA A 147 -1.95 1.59 2.64
C ALA A 147 -1.32 0.51 3.53
N PHE A 148 -1.75 0.34 4.78
CA PHE A 148 -1.14 -0.65 5.66
C PHE A 148 -1.57 -2.08 5.32
N TYR A 149 -2.82 -2.33 4.93
CA TYR A 149 -3.22 -3.68 4.54
C TYR A 149 -2.56 -4.12 3.25
N ASP A 150 -2.42 -3.20 2.29
CA ASP A 150 -1.74 -3.45 1.01
C ASP A 150 -0.29 -3.92 1.25
N SER A 151 0.47 -3.14 2.04
CA SER A 151 1.83 -3.51 2.42
C SER A 151 1.89 -4.81 3.22
N THR A 152 0.90 -5.11 4.07
CA THR A 152 0.84 -6.36 4.83
C THR A 152 0.67 -7.57 3.91
N VAL A 153 -0.29 -7.51 2.98
CA VAL A 153 -0.54 -8.59 2.01
C VAL A 153 0.68 -8.79 1.10
N HIS A 154 1.24 -7.70 0.58
CA HIS A 154 2.41 -7.78 -0.30
C HIS A 154 3.71 -8.18 0.41
N THR A 155 3.81 -8.01 1.73
CA THR A 155 4.89 -8.62 2.53
C THR A 155 4.85 -10.13 2.44
N TRP A 156 3.66 -10.72 2.52
CA TRP A 156 3.48 -12.16 2.34
C TRP A 156 3.76 -12.58 0.89
N ASP A 157 3.25 -11.85 -0.10
CA ASP A 157 3.50 -12.15 -1.52
C ASP A 157 5.01 -12.17 -1.83
N LEU A 158 5.76 -11.17 -1.34
CA LEU A 158 7.21 -11.09 -1.53
C LEU A 158 7.94 -12.24 -0.82
N SER A 159 7.50 -12.59 0.39
CA SER A 159 8.01 -13.75 1.12
C SER A 159 7.82 -15.04 0.35
N GLN A 160 6.64 -15.26 -0.25
CA GLN A 160 6.38 -16.45 -1.07
C GLN A 160 7.27 -16.49 -2.32
N ALA A 161 7.47 -15.35 -2.99
CA ALA A 161 8.30 -15.27 -4.18
C ALA A 161 9.79 -15.54 -3.91
N THR A 162 10.29 -15.14 -2.74
CA THR A 162 11.73 -15.10 -2.44
C THR A 162 12.20 -16.12 -1.42
N GLY A 163 11.27 -16.73 -0.67
CA GLY A 163 11.58 -17.61 0.45
C GLY A 163 12.07 -16.90 1.71
N VAL A 164 12.12 -15.56 1.72
CA VAL A 164 12.48 -14.77 2.89
C VAL A 164 11.32 -14.76 3.89
N PRO A 165 11.55 -15.03 5.20
CA PRO A 165 10.48 -15.03 6.19
C PRO A 165 9.78 -13.67 6.32
N HIS A 166 8.44 -13.63 6.23
CA HIS A 166 7.65 -12.40 6.33
C HIS A 166 7.56 -11.82 7.74
N ASN A 167 7.65 -12.66 8.78
CA ASN A 167 7.54 -12.27 10.19
C ASN A 167 6.32 -11.38 10.50
N LEU A 168 5.23 -11.53 9.76
CA LEU A 168 3.95 -10.91 10.05
C LEU A 168 3.40 -11.48 11.37
N ASP A 169 2.72 -10.66 12.14
CA ASP A 169 2.12 -11.06 13.40
C ASP A 169 0.59 -11.00 13.34
N ASP A 170 -0.05 -11.74 14.25
CA ASP A 170 -1.48 -11.97 14.25
C ASP A 170 -2.30 -10.69 14.39
N GLU A 171 -1.81 -9.72 15.17
CA GLU A 171 -2.49 -8.45 15.38
C GLU A 171 -2.54 -7.63 14.10
N LEU A 172 -1.41 -7.52 13.38
CA LEU A 172 -1.34 -6.80 12.11
C LEU A 172 -2.20 -7.49 11.04
N CYS A 173 -2.16 -8.82 10.97
CA CYS A 173 -2.97 -9.59 10.02
C CYS A 173 -4.48 -9.45 10.30
N SER A 174 -4.88 -9.51 11.58
CA SER A 174 -6.27 -9.32 11.99
C SER A 174 -6.78 -7.93 11.67
N ALA A 175 -5.97 -6.89 11.92
CA ALA A 175 -6.31 -5.51 11.61
C ALA A 175 -6.45 -5.31 10.09
N ALA A 176 -5.51 -5.83 9.30
CA ALA A 176 -5.56 -5.76 7.84
C ALA A 176 -6.81 -6.44 7.27
N LEU A 177 -7.18 -7.60 7.80
CA LEU A 177 -8.41 -8.30 7.40
C LEU A 177 -9.66 -7.51 7.75
N ALA A 178 -9.73 -6.91 8.94
CA ALA A 178 -10.86 -6.10 9.37
C ALA A 178 -11.04 -4.87 8.46
N THR A 179 -9.93 -4.17 8.16
CA THR A 179 -9.92 -3.03 7.24
C THR A 179 -10.37 -3.41 5.84
N LEU A 180 -9.85 -4.51 5.28
CA LEU A 180 -10.27 -5.00 3.97
C LEU A 180 -11.75 -5.30 3.90
N LYS A 181 -12.33 -5.95 4.91
CA LYS A 181 -13.77 -6.23 4.98
C LYS A 181 -14.59 -4.95 4.99
N SER A 182 -14.20 -3.96 5.80
CA SER A 182 -14.87 -2.66 5.88
C SER A 182 -14.83 -1.90 4.55
N ILE A 183 -13.68 -1.89 3.87
CA ILE A 183 -13.53 -1.22 2.58
C ILE A 183 -14.35 -1.95 1.50
N GLU A 184 -14.34 -3.27 1.47
CA GLU A 184 -15.12 -4.04 0.49
C GLU A 184 -16.61 -3.78 0.61
N GLU A 185 -17.14 -3.72 1.84
CA GLU A 185 -18.54 -3.40 2.09
C GLU A 185 -18.92 -2.00 1.55
N SER A 186 -17.99 -1.05 1.61
CA SER A 186 -18.21 0.34 1.17
C SER A 186 -17.94 0.58 -0.30
N ALA A 187 -16.95 -0.09 -0.91
CA ALA A 187 -16.40 0.24 -2.22
C ALA A 187 -16.55 -0.85 -3.29
N ASN A 188 -17.09 -2.04 -2.94
CA ASN A 188 -17.25 -3.17 -3.85
C ASN A 188 -15.97 -3.52 -4.65
N MET A 189 -14.84 -3.65 -3.96
CA MET A 189 -13.50 -3.78 -4.55
C MET A 189 -13.35 -5.02 -5.45
N ARG A 190 -14.12 -6.09 -5.21
CA ARG A 190 -14.09 -7.31 -6.05
C ARG A 190 -14.68 -7.10 -7.44
N SER A 191 -15.58 -6.13 -7.59
CA SER A 191 -16.15 -5.78 -8.90
C SER A 191 -15.17 -5.02 -9.81
N SER A 192 -14.14 -4.41 -9.25
CA SER A 192 -13.08 -3.68 -9.97
C SER A 192 -11.87 -4.54 -10.34
N ASN A 193 -11.90 -5.84 -10.13
CA ASN A 193 -10.78 -6.77 -10.33
C ASN A 193 -9.52 -6.45 -9.50
N VAL A 194 -9.69 -5.76 -8.37
CA VAL A 194 -8.59 -5.47 -7.45
C VAL A 194 -8.19 -6.74 -6.68
N PHE A 195 -9.20 -7.55 -6.29
CA PHE A 195 -8.98 -8.84 -5.63
C PHE A 195 -9.73 -9.97 -6.33
N ALA A 196 -9.12 -11.13 -6.36
CA ALA A 196 -9.78 -12.37 -6.75
C ALA A 196 -10.91 -12.71 -5.75
N ALA A 197 -11.77 -13.67 -6.11
CA ALA A 197 -12.78 -14.18 -5.19
C ALA A 197 -12.10 -14.73 -3.92
N ALA A 198 -12.70 -14.44 -2.76
CA ALA A 198 -12.21 -14.99 -1.51
C ALA A 198 -12.26 -16.53 -1.54
N LEU A 199 -11.25 -17.14 -0.96
CA LEU A 199 -11.19 -18.59 -0.75
C LEU A 199 -11.79 -18.91 0.62
N ASP A 200 -12.40 -20.08 0.74
CA ASP A 200 -12.86 -20.57 2.03
C ASP A 200 -11.67 -20.88 2.95
N SER A 201 -11.81 -20.54 4.21
CA SER A 201 -10.80 -20.78 5.24
C SER A 201 -11.47 -21.16 6.56
N ASP A 202 -11.22 -22.37 7.02
CA ASP A 202 -11.76 -22.94 8.27
C ASP A 202 -10.75 -22.84 9.44
N THR A 203 -9.79 -21.94 9.35
CA THR A 203 -8.75 -21.77 10.38
C THR A 203 -8.97 -20.48 11.18
N ASP A 204 -8.52 -20.49 12.44
CA ASP A 204 -8.47 -19.30 13.30
C ASP A 204 -7.16 -18.51 13.12
N ASP A 205 -6.25 -18.95 12.26
CA ASP A 205 -4.97 -18.27 11.97
C ASP A 205 -5.23 -16.98 11.17
N PRO A 206 -4.92 -15.79 11.73
CA PRO A 206 -5.23 -14.50 11.11
C PRO A 206 -4.56 -14.28 9.77
N LEU A 207 -3.32 -14.76 9.60
CA LEU A 207 -2.62 -14.64 8.32
C LEU A 207 -3.32 -15.47 7.24
N THR A 208 -3.62 -16.73 7.53
CA THR A 208 -4.31 -17.60 6.57
C THR A 208 -5.67 -17.04 6.18
N GLN A 209 -6.42 -16.49 7.15
CA GLN A 209 -7.69 -15.82 6.86
C GLN A 209 -7.52 -14.60 5.96
N LEU A 210 -6.53 -13.73 6.25
CA LEU A 210 -6.23 -12.56 5.44
C LEU A 210 -5.89 -12.94 3.99
N ILE A 211 -5.00 -13.92 3.82
CA ILE A 211 -4.53 -14.36 2.50
C ILE A 211 -5.68 -15.01 1.72
N ALA A 212 -6.45 -15.91 2.34
CA ALA A 212 -7.63 -16.51 1.73
C ALA A 212 -8.66 -15.45 1.33
N TYR A 213 -8.90 -14.45 2.18
CA TYR A 213 -9.83 -13.36 1.88
C TYR A 213 -9.43 -12.55 0.64
N THR A 214 -8.13 -12.41 0.36
CA THR A 214 -7.62 -11.75 -0.87
C THR A 214 -7.58 -12.67 -2.09
N GLY A 215 -8.01 -13.93 -1.96
CA GLY A 215 -8.03 -14.91 -3.04
C GLY A 215 -6.67 -15.51 -3.41
N ARG A 216 -5.68 -15.35 -2.57
CA ARG A 216 -4.30 -15.82 -2.78
C ARG A 216 -4.11 -17.26 -2.30
N THR A 217 -3.23 -17.97 -2.98
CA THR A 217 -2.74 -19.30 -2.59
C THR A 217 -1.23 -19.29 -2.51
N ALA A 218 -0.65 -20.08 -1.57
CA ALA A 218 0.79 -20.23 -1.49
C ALA A 218 1.36 -20.81 -2.79
N ILE A 219 2.52 -20.33 -3.22
CA ILE A 219 3.29 -20.91 -4.31
C ILE A 219 3.95 -22.19 -3.75
N ARG A 220 3.80 -23.30 -4.47
CA ARG A 220 4.43 -24.60 -4.13
C ARG A 220 5.78 -24.74 -4.78
#